data_8040a4b9097de67319f0259270e9f7c9
#
_entry.id   8040a4b9097de67319f0259270e9f7c9
#
_cell.length_a   1.000
_cell.length_b   1.000
_cell.length_c   1.000
_cell.angle_alpha   90.00
_cell.angle_beta   90.00
_cell.angle_gamma   90.00
#
_symmetry.space_group_name_H-M   'P 1'
#
loop_
_entity.id
_entity.type
_entity.pdbx_description
1 polymer ?
#
loop_
_entity_poly.entity_id
_entity_poly.type
_entity_poly.pdbx_seq_one_letter_code
_entity_poly.pdbx_strand_id
1 'polypeptide(L)'
;MIDQVKNYIEEVKNFQAKSMEELENFRIKFLSKKQGILTNLFKEFRNIPQEQKKEYGQVLNELKQLVETKVKTLKNQLVDQQAQNTDLDLTLPGDSLAVGSRHPLSIVRREILDIFRRMGFAVAHGPEIEDDWHNFSALNFPHDHPARDMQDTFFIERDPDVVLRTHTSNTQIRYMEKHKPPLKVVLPGRVYRNEAVSARSHYVFHQIEGLYVDKDVSFADLKQTLLLFAQEYFGEHTQIRFRPSYFPFTEPSAEMDVTCTLCGGKGCNVCKYTGWLEILGCGMVDPNVLSNVGIDPEEYTGYAFGFGIERIAMLKYGINDLRLFLENDKRMLSQFQYL
;
A
#
# COMPACT_ATOMS: atom_id res chain seq x y z
N MET A 1 -28.30 -75.88 20.27
CA MET A 1 -28.29 -74.85 19.16
C MET A 1 -28.95 -73.57 19.60
N ILE A 2 -30.14 -73.51 20.19
CA ILE A 2 -30.75 -72.24 20.65
C ILE A 2 -29.90 -71.59 21.73
N ASP A 3 -29.30 -72.31 22.64
CA ASP A 3 -28.44 -71.80 23.71
C ASP A 3 -27.15 -71.16 23.13
N GLN A 4 -26.65 -71.66 22.01
CA GLN A 4 -25.51 -71.10 21.34
C GLN A 4 -25.84 -69.73 20.73
N VAL A 5 -27.04 -69.58 20.16
CA VAL A 5 -27.48 -68.26 19.62
C VAL A 5 -27.72 -67.27 20.78
N LYS A 6 -28.25 -67.73 21.93
CA LYS A 6 -28.42 -66.90 23.14
C LYS A 6 -27.05 -66.37 23.64
N ASN A 7 -26.01 -67.21 23.65
CA ASN A 7 -24.71 -66.83 24.08
C ASN A 7 -24.14 -65.73 23.14
N TYR A 8 -24.38 -65.83 21.82
CA TYR A 8 -24.00 -64.76 20.88
C TYR A 8 -24.79 -63.48 21.10
N ILE A 9 -26.06 -63.54 21.49
CA ILE A 9 -26.87 -62.39 21.88
C ILE A 9 -26.23 -61.64 23.05
N GLU A 10 -25.76 -62.36 24.06
CA GLU A 10 -25.11 -61.81 25.25
C GLU A 10 -23.72 -61.18 24.85
N GLU A 11 -22.96 -61.88 24.02
CA GLU A 11 -21.70 -61.34 23.49
C GLU A 11 -21.93 -60.02 22.78
N VAL A 12 -22.91 -59.94 21.89
CA VAL A 12 -23.25 -58.71 21.14
C VAL A 12 -23.75 -57.61 22.08
N LYS A 13 -24.55 -57.92 23.09
CA LYS A 13 -25.03 -56.92 24.06
C LYS A 13 -23.88 -56.29 24.83
N ASN A 14 -22.89 -57.07 25.23
CA ASN A 14 -21.77 -56.64 26.06
C ASN A 14 -20.61 -56.03 25.24
N PHE A 15 -20.64 -56.15 23.92
CA PHE A 15 -19.56 -55.61 23.05
C PHE A 15 -19.51 -54.09 23.10
N GLN A 16 -18.33 -53.53 23.27
CA GLN A 16 -18.00 -52.11 23.15
C GLN A 16 -16.78 -51.98 22.27
N ALA A 17 -16.84 -51.12 21.31
CA ALA A 17 -15.70 -50.82 20.44
C ALA A 17 -15.02 -49.52 20.90
N LYS A 18 -13.70 -49.55 21.04
CA LYS A 18 -12.85 -48.36 21.35
C LYS A 18 -12.27 -47.71 20.12
N SER A 19 -12.31 -48.43 18.99
CA SER A 19 -11.78 -47.90 17.71
C SER A 19 -12.63 -48.39 16.53
N MET A 20 -12.54 -47.68 15.41
CA MET A 20 -13.21 -48.11 14.16
C MET A 20 -12.69 -49.47 13.66
N GLU A 21 -11.45 -49.82 13.94
CA GLU A 21 -10.87 -51.11 13.58
C GLU A 21 -11.48 -52.25 14.37
N GLU A 22 -11.66 -52.10 15.70
CA GLU A 22 -12.34 -53.05 16.53
C GLU A 22 -13.82 -53.27 16.09
N LEU A 23 -14.53 -52.19 15.75
CA LEU A 23 -15.89 -52.24 15.26
C LEU A 23 -15.97 -52.98 13.90
N GLU A 24 -15.02 -52.74 13.00
CA GLU A 24 -14.98 -53.44 11.70
C GLU A 24 -14.67 -54.93 11.87
N ASN A 25 -13.76 -55.29 12.75
CA ASN A 25 -13.47 -56.69 13.08
C ASN A 25 -14.71 -57.38 13.67
N PHE A 26 -15.44 -56.73 14.56
CA PHE A 26 -16.73 -57.23 15.09
C PHE A 26 -17.76 -57.41 13.98
N ARG A 27 -17.90 -56.44 13.08
CA ARG A 27 -18.80 -56.52 11.91
C ARG A 27 -18.48 -57.73 11.03
N ILE A 28 -17.19 -57.93 10.72
CA ILE A 28 -16.73 -59.06 9.92
C ILE A 28 -17.02 -60.38 10.62
N LYS A 29 -16.77 -60.49 11.93
CA LYS A 29 -17.03 -61.71 12.73
C LYS A 29 -18.48 -62.15 12.62
N PHE A 30 -19.43 -61.24 12.71
CA PHE A 30 -20.86 -61.57 12.72
C PHE A 30 -21.54 -61.49 11.35
N LEU A 31 -21.23 -60.46 10.52
CA LEU A 31 -22.00 -60.17 9.29
C LEU A 31 -21.27 -60.51 7.98
N SER A 32 -20.07 -61.11 8.05
CA SER A 32 -19.35 -61.51 6.82
C SER A 32 -20.18 -62.52 6.01
N LYS A 33 -20.33 -62.25 4.69
CA LYS A 33 -21.06 -63.11 3.75
C LYS A 33 -20.43 -64.49 3.55
N LYS A 34 -19.11 -64.63 3.73
CA LYS A 34 -18.37 -65.88 3.50
C LYS A 34 -18.20 -66.70 4.76
N GLN A 35 -17.87 -66.09 5.88
CA GLN A 35 -17.43 -66.75 7.11
C GLN A 35 -18.07 -66.19 8.40
N GLY A 36 -19.05 -65.31 8.29
CA GLY A 36 -19.73 -64.69 9.43
C GLY A 36 -20.54 -65.70 10.22
N ILE A 37 -20.58 -65.51 11.53
CA ILE A 37 -21.38 -66.35 12.49
C ILE A 37 -22.83 -66.44 12.04
N LEU A 38 -23.45 -65.30 11.67
CA LEU A 38 -24.83 -65.29 11.21
C LEU A 38 -25.01 -66.10 9.91
N THR A 39 -24.06 -66.01 8.98
CA THR A 39 -24.10 -66.74 7.73
C THR A 39 -24.03 -68.26 7.94
N ASN A 40 -23.23 -68.71 8.91
CA ASN A 40 -23.13 -70.13 9.27
C ASN A 40 -24.37 -70.59 9.99
N LEU A 41 -24.90 -69.84 10.94
CA LEU A 41 -26.14 -70.17 11.63
C LEU A 41 -27.35 -70.22 10.66
N PHE A 42 -27.42 -69.36 9.65
CA PHE A 42 -28.43 -69.42 8.61
C PHE A 42 -28.29 -70.67 7.71
N LYS A 43 -27.07 -71.18 7.51
CA LYS A 43 -26.85 -72.45 6.77
C LYS A 43 -27.32 -73.64 7.62
N GLU A 44 -27.02 -73.66 8.90
CA GLU A 44 -27.46 -74.71 9.85
C GLU A 44 -28.98 -74.73 10.05
N PHE A 45 -29.68 -73.59 9.92
CA PHE A 45 -31.11 -73.43 9.97
C PHE A 45 -31.83 -74.41 9.02
N ARG A 46 -31.22 -74.81 7.91
CA ARG A 46 -31.80 -75.76 6.92
C ARG A 46 -31.91 -77.17 7.49
N ASN A 47 -31.09 -77.54 8.44
CA ASN A 47 -31.01 -78.92 8.99
C ASN A 47 -31.79 -79.08 10.27
N ILE A 48 -32.58 -78.10 10.72
CA ILE A 48 -33.33 -78.11 11.96
C ILE A 48 -34.68 -78.78 11.74
N PRO A 49 -35.20 -79.65 12.72
CA PRO A 49 -36.52 -80.26 12.69
C PRO A 49 -37.63 -79.19 12.62
N GLN A 50 -38.72 -79.53 11.91
CA GLN A 50 -39.74 -78.54 11.54
C GLN A 50 -40.46 -77.94 12.75
N GLU A 51 -40.52 -78.67 13.87
CA GLU A 51 -41.10 -78.22 15.17
C GLU A 51 -40.30 -77.08 15.81
N GLN A 52 -38.99 -77.04 15.64
CA GLN A 52 -38.12 -76.07 16.30
C GLN A 52 -37.75 -74.87 15.36
N LYS A 53 -38.09 -74.96 14.05
CA LYS A 53 -37.74 -73.92 13.07
C LYS A 53 -38.28 -72.53 13.39
N LYS A 54 -39.50 -72.48 13.94
CA LYS A 54 -40.14 -71.17 14.23
C LYS A 54 -39.42 -70.43 15.35
N GLU A 55 -39.11 -71.15 16.43
CA GLU A 55 -38.46 -70.60 17.63
C GLU A 55 -36.99 -70.20 17.31
N TYR A 56 -36.23 -71.09 16.59
CA TYR A 56 -34.90 -70.84 16.22
C TYR A 56 -34.81 -69.66 15.23
N GLY A 57 -35.75 -69.53 14.26
CA GLY A 57 -35.80 -68.42 13.28
C GLY A 57 -36.05 -67.04 13.97
N GLN A 58 -36.88 -67.05 15.03
CA GLN A 58 -37.14 -65.83 15.78
C GLN A 58 -35.88 -65.34 16.48
N VAL A 59 -35.19 -66.25 17.21
CA VAL A 59 -33.95 -65.91 17.95
C VAL A 59 -32.81 -65.52 17.03
N LEU A 60 -32.71 -66.15 15.84
CA LEU A 60 -31.70 -65.81 14.82
C LEU A 60 -31.96 -64.46 14.21
N ASN A 61 -33.22 -64.10 13.93
CA ASN A 61 -33.56 -62.76 13.44
C ASN A 61 -33.33 -61.66 14.54
N GLU A 62 -33.59 -61.98 15.79
CA GLU A 62 -33.26 -61.08 16.91
C GLU A 62 -31.77 -60.83 16.99
N LEU A 63 -30.93 -61.90 16.91
CA LEU A 63 -29.47 -61.74 16.87
C LEU A 63 -29.05 -60.87 15.71
N LYS A 64 -29.58 -61.08 14.50
CA LYS A 64 -29.24 -60.27 13.31
C LYS A 64 -29.57 -58.80 13.51
N GLN A 65 -30.77 -58.48 13.96
CA GLN A 65 -31.18 -57.10 14.19
C GLN A 65 -30.33 -56.44 15.28
N LEU A 66 -30.00 -57.18 16.35
CA LEU A 66 -29.19 -56.70 17.44
C LEU A 66 -27.78 -56.35 16.97
N VAL A 67 -27.12 -57.18 16.12
CA VAL A 67 -25.81 -56.93 15.55
C VAL A 67 -25.82 -55.72 14.64
N GLU A 68 -26.81 -55.62 13.72
CA GLU A 68 -26.93 -54.50 12.78
C GLU A 68 -27.14 -53.18 13.51
N THR A 69 -28.01 -53.15 14.52
CA THR A 69 -28.28 -51.96 15.34
C THR A 69 -27.05 -51.56 16.13
N LYS A 70 -26.38 -52.53 16.79
CA LYS A 70 -25.19 -52.28 17.60
C LYS A 70 -24.04 -51.67 16.76
N VAL A 71 -23.78 -52.24 15.58
CA VAL A 71 -22.75 -51.72 14.65
C VAL A 71 -23.08 -50.29 14.21
N LYS A 72 -24.35 -50.01 13.88
CA LYS A 72 -24.78 -48.66 13.49
C LYS A 72 -24.63 -47.65 14.63
N THR A 73 -25.04 -48.00 15.82
CA THR A 73 -24.96 -47.11 17.00
C THR A 73 -23.51 -46.82 17.39
N LEU A 74 -22.66 -47.86 17.50
CA LEU A 74 -21.24 -47.67 17.82
C LEU A 74 -20.49 -46.90 16.76
N LYS A 75 -20.84 -47.10 15.48
CA LYS A 75 -20.24 -46.31 14.40
C LYS A 75 -20.54 -44.82 14.54
N ASN A 76 -21.80 -44.47 14.81
CA ASN A 76 -22.18 -43.06 15.00
C ASN A 76 -21.46 -42.46 16.21
N GLN A 77 -21.40 -43.20 17.33
CA GLN A 77 -20.72 -42.74 18.55
C GLN A 77 -19.20 -42.47 18.30
N LEU A 78 -18.52 -43.37 17.57
CA LEU A 78 -17.10 -43.19 17.26
C LEU A 78 -16.85 -42.03 16.29
N VAL A 79 -17.76 -41.80 15.34
CA VAL A 79 -17.68 -40.63 14.42
C VAL A 79 -17.93 -39.35 15.20
N ASP A 80 -18.92 -39.29 16.07
CA ASP A 80 -19.20 -38.10 16.87
C ASP A 80 -18.05 -37.79 17.86
N GLN A 81 -17.39 -38.80 18.42
CA GLN A 81 -16.21 -38.63 19.27
C GLN A 81 -15.00 -38.11 18.46
N GLN A 82 -14.81 -38.55 17.22
CA GLN A 82 -13.77 -37.99 16.35
C GLN A 82 -14.04 -36.53 15.91
N ALA A 83 -15.32 -36.20 15.69
CA ALA A 83 -15.73 -34.85 15.35
C ALA A 83 -15.55 -33.85 16.52
N GLN A 84 -15.66 -34.34 17.78
CA GLN A 84 -15.43 -33.48 18.95
C GLN A 84 -13.96 -33.21 19.28
N ASN A 85 -13.02 -33.94 18.68
CA ASN A 85 -11.58 -33.80 18.92
C ASN A 85 -10.87 -32.93 17.87
N THR A 86 -11.56 -32.03 17.17
CA THR A 86 -10.90 -31.01 16.39
C THR A 86 -10.60 -29.84 17.32
N ASP A 87 -9.31 -29.66 17.66
CA ASP A 87 -8.79 -28.46 18.36
C ASP A 87 -8.96 -27.16 17.52
N LEU A 88 -9.65 -27.25 16.39
CA LEU A 88 -9.90 -26.13 15.51
C LEU A 88 -11.21 -25.42 15.93
N ASP A 89 -11.03 -24.25 16.52
CA ASP A 89 -12.17 -23.37 16.80
C ASP A 89 -12.58 -22.65 15.51
N LEU A 90 -13.63 -23.14 14.85
CA LEU A 90 -14.16 -22.55 13.61
C LEU A 90 -14.91 -21.22 13.83
N THR A 91 -15.07 -20.77 15.08
CA THR A 91 -15.66 -19.46 15.41
C THR A 91 -14.61 -18.36 15.42
N LEU A 92 -13.31 -18.71 15.44
CA LEU A 92 -12.25 -17.74 15.33
C LEU A 92 -12.28 -17.06 13.93
N PRO A 93 -12.06 -15.73 13.88
CA PRO A 93 -11.94 -15.05 12.60
C PRO A 93 -10.76 -15.64 11.82
N GLY A 94 -10.95 -15.88 10.55
CA GLY A 94 -9.85 -16.30 9.66
C GLY A 94 -8.75 -15.24 9.59
N ASP A 95 -7.57 -15.62 9.08
CA ASP A 95 -6.48 -14.68 8.84
C ASP A 95 -6.98 -13.54 7.95
N SER A 96 -6.76 -12.30 8.41
CA SER A 96 -7.09 -11.12 7.62
C SER A 96 -6.25 -11.11 6.35
N LEU A 97 -6.90 -10.89 5.20
CA LEU A 97 -6.18 -10.62 3.95
C LEU A 97 -5.30 -9.38 4.15
N ALA A 98 -3.99 -9.54 3.92
CA ALA A 98 -3.06 -8.41 3.97
C ALA A 98 -3.43 -7.41 2.87
N VAL A 99 -3.99 -6.28 3.25
CA VAL A 99 -4.27 -5.17 2.33
C VAL A 99 -2.96 -4.44 2.08
N GLY A 100 -2.64 -4.17 0.81
CA GLY A 100 -1.48 -3.37 0.44
C GLY A 100 -1.62 -1.92 0.93
N SER A 101 -0.50 -1.24 1.17
CA SER A 101 -0.45 0.17 1.51
C SER A 101 -0.04 1.01 0.31
N ARG A 102 -0.55 2.25 0.24
CA ARG A 102 0.00 3.25 -0.67
C ARG A 102 1.26 3.83 -0.04
N HIS A 103 2.28 4.06 -0.88
CA HIS A 103 3.48 4.74 -0.43
C HIS A 103 3.14 6.16 0.06
N PRO A 104 3.65 6.62 1.23
CA PRO A 104 3.31 7.93 1.80
C PRO A 104 3.61 9.10 0.86
N LEU A 105 4.69 9.06 0.08
CA LEU A 105 4.96 10.08 -0.94
C LEU A 105 3.88 10.12 -2.04
N SER A 106 3.30 8.97 -2.39
CA SER A 106 2.21 8.91 -3.37
C SER A 106 0.91 9.51 -2.81
N ILE A 107 0.67 9.33 -1.51
CA ILE A 107 -0.49 9.93 -0.81
C ILE A 107 -0.33 11.44 -0.81
N VAL A 108 0.81 11.96 -0.30
CA VAL A 108 1.11 13.39 -0.24
C VAL A 108 1.07 14.04 -1.63
N ARG A 109 1.71 13.40 -2.62
CA ARG A 109 1.68 13.89 -4.02
C ARG A 109 0.24 14.05 -4.52
N ARG A 110 -0.63 13.07 -4.27
CA ARG A 110 -2.05 13.13 -4.70
C ARG A 110 -2.77 14.29 -4.04
N GLU A 111 -2.67 14.41 -2.71
CA GLU A 111 -3.31 15.49 -1.97
C GLU A 111 -2.91 16.87 -2.50
N ILE A 112 -1.62 17.08 -2.71
CA ILE A 112 -1.09 18.34 -3.24
C ILE A 112 -1.62 18.61 -4.65
N LEU A 113 -1.56 17.61 -5.55
CA LEU A 113 -2.07 17.76 -6.91
C LEU A 113 -3.57 18.03 -6.94
N ASP A 114 -4.34 17.42 -6.04
CA ASP A 114 -5.79 17.64 -5.97
C ASP A 114 -6.12 19.06 -5.50
N ILE A 115 -5.32 19.66 -4.60
CA ILE A 115 -5.44 21.07 -4.22
C ILE A 115 -5.20 21.96 -5.44
N PHE A 116 -4.09 21.80 -6.14
CA PHE A 116 -3.78 22.64 -7.31
C PHE A 116 -4.76 22.43 -8.48
N ARG A 117 -5.27 21.21 -8.67
CA ARG A 117 -6.35 20.97 -9.67
C ARG A 117 -7.60 21.76 -9.37
N ARG A 118 -8.02 21.83 -8.09
CA ARG A 118 -9.16 22.68 -7.70
C ARG A 118 -8.90 24.17 -7.92
N MET A 119 -7.64 24.59 -7.89
CA MET A 119 -7.23 25.96 -8.24
C MET A 119 -7.11 26.18 -9.76
N GLY A 120 -7.40 25.17 -10.59
CA GLY A 120 -7.36 25.25 -12.04
C GLY A 120 -5.99 24.96 -12.68
N PHE A 121 -5.05 24.39 -11.95
CA PHE A 121 -3.79 23.94 -12.54
C PHE A 121 -3.94 22.60 -13.27
N ALA A 122 -3.43 22.52 -14.50
CA ALA A 122 -3.21 21.28 -15.21
C ALA A 122 -2.03 20.51 -14.59
N VAL A 123 -1.90 19.23 -14.87
CA VAL A 123 -0.75 18.43 -14.45
C VAL A 123 0.01 17.97 -15.70
N ALA A 124 1.32 18.27 -15.76
CA ALA A 124 2.18 17.84 -16.85
C ALA A 124 3.40 17.06 -16.32
N HIS A 125 3.94 16.21 -17.17
CA HIS A 125 5.13 15.40 -16.88
C HIS A 125 6.18 15.60 -17.97
N GLY A 126 7.45 15.49 -17.58
CA GLY A 126 8.58 15.58 -18.48
C GLY A 126 9.59 14.46 -18.27
N PRO A 127 10.62 14.38 -19.15
CA PRO A 127 11.65 13.36 -19.07
C PRO A 127 12.56 13.55 -17.85
N GLU A 128 13.12 12.46 -17.34
CA GLU A 128 14.10 12.47 -16.24
C GLU A 128 15.55 12.65 -16.78
N ILE A 129 15.78 12.23 -18.01
CA ILE A 129 17.04 12.45 -18.74
C ILE A 129 16.86 13.68 -19.61
N GLU A 130 17.77 14.63 -19.49
CA GLU A 130 17.61 15.95 -20.10
C GLU A 130 18.90 16.47 -20.72
N ASP A 131 18.78 17.33 -21.72
CA ASP A 131 19.89 18.08 -22.26
C ASP A 131 20.24 19.35 -21.42
N ASP A 132 21.38 19.93 -21.66
CA ASP A 132 21.80 21.14 -20.95
C ASP A 132 20.84 22.32 -21.19
N TRP A 133 20.28 22.45 -22.41
CA TRP A 133 19.38 23.54 -22.73
C TRP A 133 18.16 23.57 -21.78
N HIS A 134 17.44 22.49 -21.70
CA HIS A 134 16.21 22.43 -20.90
C HIS A 134 16.49 22.39 -19.40
N ASN A 135 17.63 21.80 -18.97
CA ASN A 135 17.93 21.70 -17.54
C ASN A 135 18.59 22.97 -16.98
N PHE A 136 19.28 23.74 -17.79
CA PHE A 136 20.06 24.89 -17.32
C PHE A 136 19.93 26.15 -18.19
N SER A 137 20.31 26.10 -19.47
CA SER A 137 20.48 27.29 -20.28
C SER A 137 19.18 28.05 -20.49
N ALA A 138 18.07 27.38 -20.81
CA ALA A 138 16.78 28.02 -20.97
C ALA A 138 16.22 28.60 -19.65
N LEU A 139 16.71 28.14 -18.52
CA LEU A 139 16.37 28.59 -17.16
C LEU A 139 17.31 29.68 -16.63
N ASN A 140 18.02 30.35 -17.53
CA ASN A 140 18.90 31.46 -17.19
C ASN A 140 20.10 31.13 -16.27
N PHE A 141 20.51 29.84 -16.22
CA PHE A 141 21.72 29.46 -15.49
C PHE A 141 22.97 29.88 -16.26
N PRO A 142 23.89 30.66 -15.67
CA PRO A 142 25.18 30.95 -16.26
C PRO A 142 26.00 29.69 -16.52
N HIS A 143 26.94 29.75 -17.47
CA HIS A 143 27.81 28.61 -17.80
C HIS A 143 28.72 28.17 -16.65
N ASP A 144 29.12 29.10 -15.80
CA ASP A 144 29.97 28.90 -14.62
C ASP A 144 29.20 28.70 -13.32
N HIS A 145 27.88 28.50 -13.40
CA HIS A 145 27.06 28.29 -12.20
C HIS A 145 27.41 26.95 -11.51
N PRO A 146 27.63 26.94 -10.17
CA PRO A 146 28.02 25.72 -9.43
C PRO A 146 27.08 24.52 -9.65
N ALA A 147 25.80 24.75 -9.82
CA ALA A 147 24.82 23.67 -10.06
C ALA A 147 25.08 22.87 -11.35
N ARG A 148 25.90 23.41 -12.29
CA ARG A 148 26.34 22.70 -13.50
C ARG A 148 27.57 21.81 -13.26
N ASP A 149 28.18 21.88 -12.08
CA ASP A 149 29.35 21.08 -11.76
C ASP A 149 28.95 19.57 -11.54
N MET A 150 29.89 18.71 -11.85
CA MET A 150 29.78 17.25 -11.58
C MET A 150 29.60 16.93 -10.09
N GLN A 151 29.93 17.84 -9.20
CA GLN A 151 29.72 17.68 -7.77
C GLN A 151 28.23 17.70 -7.40
N ASP A 152 27.39 18.42 -8.17
CA ASP A 152 25.98 18.62 -7.88
C ASP A 152 25.07 17.93 -8.90
N THR A 153 25.56 17.57 -10.08
CA THR A 153 24.79 17.01 -11.20
C THR A 153 25.30 15.65 -11.66
N PHE A 154 24.38 14.70 -11.91
CA PHE A 154 24.72 13.43 -12.56
C PHE A 154 24.68 13.58 -14.08
N PHE A 155 25.84 13.43 -14.72
CA PHE A 155 25.97 13.38 -16.16
C PHE A 155 25.86 11.96 -16.68
N ILE A 156 25.07 11.78 -17.74
CA ILE A 156 24.96 10.51 -18.46
C ILE A 156 25.94 10.50 -19.62
N GLU A 157 26.04 11.63 -20.30
CA GLU A 157 26.95 11.85 -21.47
C GLU A 157 27.54 13.24 -21.40
N ARG A 158 28.72 13.39 -22.02
CA ARG A 158 29.40 14.65 -22.23
C ARG A 158 29.63 14.85 -23.73
N ASP A 159 29.55 16.11 -24.21
CA ASP A 159 29.70 16.48 -25.61
C ASP A 159 28.76 15.75 -26.59
N PRO A 160 27.44 16.04 -26.59
CA PRO A 160 26.75 17.08 -25.82
C PRO A 160 26.42 16.63 -24.40
N ASP A 161 26.29 17.58 -23.46
CA ASP A 161 25.94 17.31 -22.09
C ASP A 161 24.49 16.78 -21.97
N VAL A 162 24.36 15.55 -21.46
CA VAL A 162 23.10 14.91 -21.11
C VAL A 162 23.14 14.56 -19.62
N VAL A 163 22.12 14.97 -18.88
CA VAL A 163 22.09 14.90 -17.40
C VAL A 163 20.83 14.22 -16.89
N LEU A 164 20.90 13.71 -15.66
CA LEU A 164 19.70 13.49 -14.88
C LEU A 164 19.21 14.84 -14.35
N ARG A 165 17.94 15.18 -14.59
CA ARG A 165 17.40 16.49 -14.22
C ARG A 165 17.56 16.77 -12.71
N THR A 166 18.01 17.97 -12.38
CA THR A 166 18.26 18.43 -11.01
C THR A 166 17.03 19.07 -10.35
N HIS A 167 16.01 19.39 -11.14
CA HIS A 167 14.72 19.97 -10.76
C HIS A 167 13.67 19.62 -11.83
N THR A 168 12.41 19.92 -11.57
CA THR A 168 11.32 19.71 -12.54
C THR A 168 11.07 20.92 -13.45
N SER A 169 11.86 22.00 -13.30
CA SER A 169 11.77 23.21 -14.14
C SER A 169 12.06 22.97 -15.63
N ASN A 170 12.84 21.91 -15.96
CA ASN A 170 12.99 21.43 -17.34
C ASN A 170 11.65 21.19 -18.02
N THR A 171 10.69 20.66 -17.26
CA THR A 171 9.33 20.40 -17.76
C THR A 171 8.56 21.71 -17.97
N GLN A 172 8.84 22.78 -17.20
CA GLN A 172 8.25 24.10 -17.45
C GLN A 172 8.67 24.60 -18.83
N ILE A 173 9.97 24.54 -19.17
CA ILE A 173 10.50 24.92 -20.47
C ILE A 173 9.80 24.13 -21.58
N ARG A 174 9.79 22.80 -21.50
CA ARG A 174 9.13 21.93 -22.48
C ARG A 174 7.63 22.16 -22.60
N TYR A 175 6.98 22.60 -21.54
CA TYR A 175 5.55 22.92 -21.55
C TYR A 175 5.31 24.26 -22.25
N MET A 176 6.13 25.29 -21.96
CA MET A 176 6.04 26.61 -22.60
C MET A 176 6.38 26.57 -24.09
N GLU A 177 7.33 25.74 -24.53
CA GLU A 177 7.64 25.54 -25.97
C GLU A 177 6.44 24.99 -26.76
N LYS A 178 5.57 24.21 -26.12
CA LYS A 178 4.44 23.53 -26.79
C LYS A 178 3.10 24.24 -26.62
N HIS A 179 3.00 25.14 -25.65
CA HIS A 179 1.73 25.77 -25.30
C HIS A 179 1.93 27.28 -25.17
N LYS A 180 0.91 28.04 -25.58
CA LYS A 180 0.91 29.49 -25.45
C LYS A 180 0.15 29.92 -24.19
N PRO A 181 0.48 31.08 -23.58
CA PRO A 181 -0.29 31.63 -22.50
C PRO A 181 -1.79 31.82 -22.87
N PRO A 182 -2.72 31.70 -21.92
CA PRO A 182 -2.47 31.49 -20.48
C PRO A 182 -2.04 30.07 -20.13
N LEU A 183 -1.00 29.93 -19.30
CA LEU A 183 -0.46 28.64 -18.83
C LEU A 183 -0.61 28.54 -17.32
N LYS A 184 -1.22 27.47 -16.83
CA LYS A 184 -1.38 27.22 -15.40
C LYS A 184 -1.18 25.73 -15.15
N VAL A 185 0.02 25.33 -14.67
CA VAL A 185 0.45 23.94 -14.66
C VAL A 185 1.25 23.60 -13.42
N VAL A 186 1.11 22.38 -12.90
CA VAL A 186 1.98 21.77 -11.88
C VAL A 186 2.70 20.57 -12.48
N LEU A 187 3.96 20.39 -12.09
CA LEU A 187 4.92 19.49 -12.71
C LEU A 187 5.55 18.60 -11.65
N PRO A 188 4.89 17.50 -11.29
CA PRO A 188 5.46 16.54 -10.34
C PRO A 188 6.48 15.65 -11.01
N GLY A 189 7.60 15.37 -10.32
CA GLY A 189 8.59 14.46 -10.85
C GLY A 189 9.70 14.12 -9.89
N ARG A 190 10.43 13.05 -10.22
CA ARG A 190 11.69 12.67 -9.57
C ARG A 190 12.80 13.57 -10.07
N VAL A 191 13.72 13.93 -9.18
CA VAL A 191 14.89 14.75 -9.47
C VAL A 191 16.11 14.16 -8.81
N TYR A 192 17.29 14.54 -9.29
CA TYR A 192 18.55 13.90 -8.95
C TYR A 192 19.61 14.97 -8.63
N ARG A 193 20.27 14.82 -7.49
CA ARG A 193 21.40 15.69 -7.11
C ARG A 193 22.51 14.83 -6.54
N ASN A 194 23.73 15.11 -6.92
CA ASN A 194 24.90 14.36 -6.46
C ASN A 194 25.27 14.75 -5.02
N GLU A 195 24.38 14.47 -4.08
CA GLU A 195 24.53 14.78 -2.67
C GLU A 195 24.80 13.52 -1.85
N ALA A 196 25.51 13.66 -0.75
CA ALA A 196 25.71 12.58 0.21
C ALA A 196 24.38 12.22 0.90
N VAL A 197 24.08 10.92 0.98
CA VAL A 197 22.87 10.42 1.65
C VAL A 197 22.94 10.68 3.16
N SER A 198 21.90 11.29 3.68
CA SER A 198 21.75 11.59 5.11
C SER A 198 20.27 11.52 5.52
N ALA A 199 19.99 11.74 6.80
CA ALA A 199 18.60 11.85 7.27
C ALA A 199 17.82 13.03 6.64
N ARG A 200 18.50 13.98 5.97
CA ARG A 200 17.93 15.22 5.44
C ARG A 200 18.15 15.43 3.95
N SER A 201 19.03 14.67 3.32
CA SER A 201 19.33 14.74 1.89
C SER A 201 19.49 13.33 1.29
N HIS A 202 19.17 13.23 0.00
CA HIS A 202 19.33 12.01 -0.77
C HIS A 202 19.60 12.38 -2.23
N TYR A 203 20.36 11.57 -2.94
CA TYR A 203 20.64 11.78 -4.35
C TYR A 203 19.41 11.66 -5.27
N VAL A 204 18.32 11.08 -4.79
CA VAL A 204 17.00 11.03 -5.45
C VAL A 204 15.95 11.58 -4.50
N PHE A 205 15.11 12.48 -4.98
CA PHE A 205 13.93 12.95 -4.26
C PHE A 205 12.84 13.38 -5.25
N HIS A 206 11.67 13.79 -4.75
CA HIS A 206 10.53 14.16 -5.58
C HIS A 206 10.20 15.64 -5.38
N GLN A 207 9.99 16.34 -6.49
CA GLN A 207 9.52 17.73 -6.50
C GLN A 207 8.13 17.84 -7.10
N ILE A 208 7.43 18.88 -6.69
CA ILE A 208 6.31 19.47 -7.43
C ILE A 208 6.66 20.92 -7.64
N GLU A 209 6.70 21.33 -8.89
CA GLU A 209 6.81 22.74 -9.27
C GLU A 209 5.50 23.21 -9.88
N GLY A 210 5.20 24.50 -9.75
CA GLY A 210 4.07 25.16 -10.38
C GLY A 210 4.53 26.32 -11.23
N LEU A 211 3.82 26.53 -12.33
CA LEU A 211 4.01 27.65 -13.24
C LEU A 211 2.66 28.25 -13.59
N TYR A 212 2.56 29.56 -13.51
CA TYR A 212 1.45 30.34 -14.05
C TYR A 212 1.99 31.50 -14.88
N VAL A 213 1.61 31.58 -16.14
CA VAL A 213 1.96 32.64 -17.06
C VAL A 213 0.71 33.17 -17.73
N ASP A 214 0.45 34.45 -17.59
CA ASP A 214 -0.67 35.16 -18.22
C ASP A 214 -0.33 36.65 -18.30
N LYS A 215 -1.28 37.47 -18.82
CA LYS A 215 -1.16 38.92 -18.76
C LYS A 215 -1.31 39.42 -17.34
N ASP A 216 -0.52 40.42 -16.98
CA ASP A 216 -0.61 41.15 -15.70
C ASP A 216 -0.49 40.27 -14.43
N VAL A 217 0.15 39.12 -14.51
CA VAL A 217 0.40 38.27 -13.34
C VAL A 217 1.41 38.94 -12.41
N SER A 218 1.08 38.99 -11.13
CA SER A 218 1.85 39.70 -10.12
C SER A 218 2.37 38.81 -8.98
N PHE A 219 3.31 39.32 -8.21
CA PHE A 219 3.78 38.68 -6.98
C PHE A 219 2.66 38.54 -5.92
N ALA A 220 1.61 39.38 -5.98
CA ALA A 220 0.43 39.26 -5.12
C ALA A 220 -0.38 37.98 -5.45
N ASP A 221 -0.49 37.65 -6.75
CA ASP A 221 -1.15 36.40 -7.22
C ASP A 221 -0.41 35.16 -6.74
N LEU A 222 0.93 35.20 -6.82
CA LEU A 222 1.79 34.15 -6.24
C LEU A 222 1.52 33.97 -4.74
N LYS A 223 1.53 35.07 -3.97
CA LYS A 223 1.27 35.05 -2.53
C LYS A 223 -0.09 34.46 -2.21
N GLN A 224 -1.13 34.86 -2.94
CA GLN A 224 -2.48 34.37 -2.74
C GLN A 224 -2.59 32.87 -3.05
N THR A 225 -2.01 32.43 -4.15
CA THR A 225 -1.98 30.99 -4.53
C THR A 225 -1.30 30.13 -3.46
N LEU A 226 -0.15 30.58 -2.96
CA LEU A 226 0.61 29.85 -1.94
C LEU A 226 -0.04 29.91 -0.56
N LEU A 227 -0.73 30.99 -0.22
CA LEU A 227 -1.52 31.08 1.01
C LEU A 227 -2.68 30.07 0.99
N LEU A 228 -3.44 30.03 -0.10
CA LEU A 228 -4.53 29.06 -0.26
C LEU A 228 -4.03 27.63 -0.17
N PHE A 229 -2.92 27.30 -0.86
CA PHE A 229 -2.28 26.00 -0.74
C PHE A 229 -1.89 25.67 0.69
N ALA A 230 -1.22 26.59 1.39
CA ALA A 230 -0.77 26.38 2.76
C ALA A 230 -1.94 26.14 3.72
N GLN A 231 -3.02 26.91 3.60
CA GLN A 231 -4.20 26.77 4.44
C GLN A 231 -4.97 25.47 4.16
N GLU A 232 -5.13 25.08 2.91
CA GLU A 232 -5.79 23.81 2.56
C GLU A 232 -4.98 22.59 3.00
N TYR A 233 -3.64 22.64 2.88
CA TYR A 233 -2.80 21.51 3.17
C TYR A 233 -2.45 21.38 4.67
N PHE A 234 -2.11 22.49 5.34
CA PHE A 234 -1.65 22.52 6.74
C PHE A 234 -2.73 22.99 7.75
N GLY A 235 -3.87 23.46 7.26
CA GLY A 235 -5.01 23.93 8.06
C GLY A 235 -5.22 25.44 7.98
N GLU A 236 -6.49 25.87 8.17
CA GLU A 236 -6.97 27.25 7.97
C GLU A 236 -6.20 28.32 8.76
N HIS A 237 -5.62 27.97 9.91
CA HIS A 237 -4.87 28.91 10.76
C HIS A 237 -3.39 29.04 10.36
N THR A 238 -2.95 28.35 9.30
CA THR A 238 -1.58 28.43 8.83
C THR A 238 -1.28 29.82 8.29
N GLN A 239 -0.23 30.42 8.82
CA GLN A 239 0.33 31.66 8.32
C GLN A 239 1.54 31.38 7.44
N ILE A 240 1.77 32.24 6.46
CA ILE A 240 2.96 32.21 5.61
C ILE A 240 3.78 33.46 5.77
N ARG A 241 5.09 33.36 5.56
CA ARG A 241 5.96 34.51 5.38
C ARG A 241 6.93 34.26 4.23
N PHE A 242 7.33 35.33 3.56
CA PHE A 242 8.31 35.27 2.49
C PHE A 242 9.61 35.89 2.96
N ARG A 243 10.70 35.25 2.61
CA ARG A 243 12.07 35.78 2.79
C ARG A 243 12.69 35.97 1.43
N PRO A 244 13.36 37.11 1.13
CA PRO A 244 14.10 37.27 -0.11
C PRO A 244 15.11 36.13 -0.33
N SER A 245 15.21 35.66 -1.55
CA SER A 245 16.15 34.63 -1.99
C SER A 245 16.62 34.91 -3.41
N TYR A 246 17.45 34.07 -3.96
CA TYR A 246 17.91 34.17 -5.32
C TYR A 246 17.80 32.83 -6.03
N PHE A 247 17.18 32.85 -7.22
CA PHE A 247 17.18 31.72 -8.15
C PHE A 247 17.43 32.28 -9.59
N PRO A 248 18.26 31.64 -10.43
CA PRO A 248 18.58 32.16 -11.76
C PRO A 248 17.37 32.39 -12.67
N PHE A 249 16.30 31.63 -12.45
CA PHE A 249 15.10 31.60 -13.29
C PHE A 249 13.92 32.44 -12.76
N THR A 250 14.09 33.13 -11.62
CA THR A 250 13.05 34.02 -11.07
C THR A 250 13.64 35.33 -10.53
N GLU A 251 12.93 36.46 -10.73
CA GLU A 251 13.24 37.78 -10.18
C GLU A 251 11.95 38.62 -10.07
N PRO A 252 11.54 39.07 -8.87
CA PRO A 252 12.12 38.76 -7.56
C PRO A 252 11.89 37.32 -7.12
N SER A 253 12.86 36.78 -6.38
CA SER A 253 12.81 35.43 -5.79
C SER A 253 12.56 35.48 -4.29
N ALA A 254 11.91 34.47 -3.77
CA ALA A 254 11.66 34.32 -2.35
C ALA A 254 11.60 32.85 -1.92
N GLU A 255 11.89 32.61 -0.65
CA GLU A 255 11.57 31.36 0.03
C GLU A 255 10.33 31.58 0.90
N MET A 256 9.41 30.60 0.91
CA MET A 256 8.21 30.66 1.73
C MET A 256 8.34 29.73 2.93
N ASP A 257 8.12 30.30 4.11
CA ASP A 257 7.97 29.57 5.38
C ASP A 257 6.48 29.50 5.76
N VAL A 258 6.10 28.41 6.42
CA VAL A 258 4.81 28.26 7.09
C VAL A 258 4.97 28.24 8.60
N THR A 259 3.93 28.61 9.33
CA THR A 259 3.89 28.44 10.79
C THR A 259 4.14 26.98 11.14
N CYS A 260 5.02 26.70 12.06
CA CYS A 260 5.33 25.33 12.50
C CYS A 260 4.08 24.64 13.04
N THR A 261 3.59 23.64 12.35
CA THR A 261 2.38 22.90 12.72
C THR A 261 2.51 22.11 14.02
N LEU A 262 3.75 21.71 14.39
CA LEU A 262 4.01 20.92 15.60
C LEU A 262 3.94 21.75 16.88
N CYS A 263 4.37 23.01 16.86
CA CYS A 263 4.37 23.88 18.04
C CYS A 263 3.43 25.09 17.93
N GLY A 264 2.65 25.19 16.84
CA GLY A 264 1.76 26.33 16.62
C GLY A 264 2.47 27.68 16.60
N GLY A 265 3.72 27.72 16.10
CA GLY A 265 4.53 28.95 16.05
C GLY A 265 5.28 29.32 17.34
N LYS A 266 5.14 28.54 18.42
CA LYS A 266 5.78 28.82 19.72
C LYS A 266 7.29 28.55 19.76
N GLY A 267 7.78 27.77 18.80
CA GLY A 267 9.18 27.32 18.76
C GLY A 267 9.37 25.92 19.37
N CYS A 268 10.05 25.03 18.60
CA CYS A 268 10.42 23.68 19.03
C CYS A 268 11.72 23.25 18.33
N ASN A 269 12.24 22.08 18.69
CA ASN A 269 13.48 21.54 18.08
C ASN A 269 13.36 21.38 16.55
N VAL A 270 12.17 21.05 16.02
CA VAL A 270 11.96 20.86 14.57
C VAL A 270 12.10 22.16 13.80
N CYS A 271 11.50 23.24 14.30
CA CYS A 271 11.63 24.58 13.72
C CYS A 271 12.85 25.35 14.26
N LYS A 272 13.76 24.71 14.98
CA LYS A 272 14.93 25.33 15.62
C LYS A 272 14.56 26.56 16.44
N TYR A 273 13.44 26.47 17.17
CA TYR A 273 12.86 27.52 18.01
C TYR A 273 12.45 28.81 17.30
N THR A 274 12.42 28.81 15.96
CA THR A 274 12.00 29.99 15.18
C THR A 274 10.47 30.14 15.07
N GLY A 275 9.72 29.05 15.26
CA GLY A 275 8.28 28.97 15.01
C GLY A 275 7.90 28.81 13.54
N TRP A 276 8.87 28.78 12.62
CA TRP A 276 8.67 28.74 11.17
C TRP A 276 9.40 27.56 10.52
N LEU A 277 8.80 27.05 9.45
CA LEU A 277 9.33 25.95 8.66
C LEU A 277 9.37 26.35 7.18
N GLU A 278 10.55 26.36 6.61
CA GLU A 278 10.74 26.56 5.17
C GLU A 278 10.12 25.39 4.39
N ILE A 279 9.29 25.71 3.41
CA ILE A 279 8.54 24.73 2.61
C ILE A 279 8.97 24.75 1.14
N LEU A 280 9.16 25.95 0.55
CA LEU A 280 9.37 26.07 -0.88
C LEU A 280 10.13 27.31 -1.27
N GLY A 281 10.75 27.27 -2.47
CA GLY A 281 11.23 28.43 -3.21
C GLY A 281 10.20 28.89 -4.23
N CYS A 282 10.15 30.19 -4.49
CA CYS A 282 9.22 30.77 -5.46
C CYS A 282 9.72 32.13 -5.99
N GLY A 283 9.09 32.63 -7.04
CA GLY A 283 9.38 33.97 -7.57
C GLY A 283 8.61 34.28 -8.84
N MET A 284 8.79 35.50 -9.34
CA MET A 284 8.31 35.86 -10.66
C MET A 284 9.26 35.28 -11.70
N VAL A 285 8.72 34.72 -12.77
CA VAL A 285 9.54 34.13 -13.86
C VAL A 285 10.41 35.23 -14.49
N ASP A 286 11.72 34.94 -14.60
CA ASP A 286 12.64 35.87 -15.21
C ASP A 286 12.27 36.13 -16.70
N PRO A 287 12.24 37.39 -17.17
CA PRO A 287 11.92 37.71 -18.55
C PRO A 287 12.78 36.96 -19.60
N ASN A 288 14.04 36.65 -19.28
CA ASN A 288 14.91 35.87 -20.19
C ASN A 288 14.38 34.43 -20.35
N VAL A 289 13.80 33.82 -19.29
CA VAL A 289 13.20 32.48 -19.37
C VAL A 289 12.00 32.47 -20.33
N LEU A 290 11.13 33.50 -20.28
CA LEU A 290 10.02 33.66 -21.22
C LEU A 290 10.52 33.87 -22.65
N SER A 291 11.50 34.74 -22.83
CA SER A 291 12.13 35.03 -24.15
C SER A 291 12.75 33.78 -24.75
N ASN A 292 13.45 32.97 -23.96
CA ASN A 292 14.11 31.73 -24.40
C ASN A 292 13.16 30.69 -25.00
N VAL A 293 11.88 30.74 -24.61
CA VAL A 293 10.82 29.84 -25.13
C VAL A 293 9.86 30.54 -26.10
N GLY A 294 10.19 31.76 -26.54
CA GLY A 294 9.42 32.53 -27.53
C GLY A 294 8.09 33.10 -26.97
N ILE A 295 8.02 33.36 -25.67
CA ILE A 295 6.94 34.11 -25.03
C ILE A 295 7.41 35.56 -24.84
N ASP A 296 6.61 36.52 -25.27
CA ASP A 296 6.94 37.95 -25.17
C ASP A 296 6.84 38.43 -23.70
N PRO A 297 7.95 38.82 -23.04
CA PRO A 297 7.93 39.25 -21.65
C PRO A 297 7.33 40.65 -21.46
N GLU A 298 7.13 41.43 -22.52
CA GLU A 298 6.41 42.71 -22.44
C GLU A 298 4.90 42.52 -22.43
N GLU A 299 4.40 41.40 -22.95
CA GLU A 299 2.97 41.04 -22.96
C GLU A 299 2.57 40.13 -21.80
N TYR A 300 3.43 39.22 -21.41
CA TYR A 300 3.17 38.20 -20.43
C TYR A 300 4.13 38.23 -19.26
N THR A 301 3.58 38.02 -18.06
CA THR A 301 4.32 37.82 -16.84
C THR A 301 3.93 36.49 -16.21
N GLY A 302 4.71 35.99 -15.27
CA GLY A 302 4.36 34.73 -14.62
C GLY A 302 5.06 34.55 -13.29
N TYR A 303 4.62 33.57 -12.53
CA TYR A 303 5.30 33.12 -11.34
C TYR A 303 5.54 31.62 -11.38
N ALA A 304 6.59 31.19 -10.66
CA ALA A 304 6.89 29.80 -10.43
C ALA A 304 7.16 29.55 -8.93
N PHE A 305 6.93 28.30 -8.52
CA PHE A 305 7.25 27.81 -7.18
C PHE A 305 7.65 26.34 -7.24
N GLY A 306 8.40 25.86 -6.24
CA GLY A 306 8.80 24.46 -6.20
C GLY A 306 9.16 23.99 -4.79
N PHE A 307 8.75 22.75 -4.47
CA PHE A 307 9.00 22.13 -3.18
C PHE A 307 9.24 20.61 -3.27
N GLY A 308 10.00 20.08 -2.31
CA GLY A 308 10.23 18.64 -2.17
C GLY A 308 9.08 17.94 -1.46
N ILE A 309 8.57 16.85 -2.06
CA ILE A 309 7.45 16.06 -1.49
C ILE A 309 7.86 15.40 -0.18
N GLU A 310 9.10 14.92 -0.10
CA GLU A 310 9.66 14.28 1.10
C GLU A 310 9.62 15.22 2.30
N ARG A 311 9.97 16.48 2.10
CA ARG A 311 9.97 17.49 3.16
C ARG A 311 8.56 17.68 3.74
N ILE A 312 7.56 17.75 2.88
CA ILE A 312 6.16 17.88 3.29
C ILE A 312 5.67 16.60 3.97
N ALA A 313 6.01 15.42 3.43
CA ALA A 313 5.66 14.14 4.02
C ALA A 313 6.29 13.95 5.41
N MET A 314 7.57 14.33 5.58
CA MET A 314 8.24 14.32 6.88
C MET A 314 7.50 15.16 7.91
N LEU A 315 7.08 16.36 7.54
CA LEU A 315 6.34 17.26 8.43
C LEU A 315 4.95 16.72 8.76
N LYS A 316 4.25 16.20 7.76
CA LYS A 316 2.89 15.66 7.94
C LYS A 316 2.85 14.46 8.87
N TYR A 317 3.78 13.53 8.71
CA TYR A 317 3.78 12.23 9.41
C TYR A 317 4.77 12.17 10.58
N GLY A 318 5.49 13.27 10.87
CA GLY A 318 6.47 13.30 11.95
C GLY A 318 7.68 12.39 11.71
N ILE A 319 8.04 12.12 10.45
CA ILE A 319 9.17 11.27 10.07
C ILE A 319 10.44 12.11 10.07
N ASN A 320 11.45 11.69 10.82
CA ASN A 320 12.67 12.45 11.03
C ASN A 320 13.82 12.06 10.09
N ASP A 321 13.64 11.02 9.27
CA ASP A 321 14.66 10.47 8.39
C ASP A 321 14.08 10.25 6.98
N LEU A 322 14.60 11.00 6.01
CA LEU A 322 14.18 10.95 4.61
C LEU A 322 14.43 9.59 3.96
N ARG A 323 15.47 8.88 4.38
CA ARG A 323 15.87 7.58 3.83
C ARG A 323 14.76 6.55 3.94
N LEU A 324 13.94 6.61 4.98
CA LEU A 324 12.80 5.71 5.20
C LEU A 324 11.80 5.69 4.03
N PHE A 325 11.69 6.78 3.29
CA PHE A 325 10.84 6.82 2.09
C PHE A 325 11.40 6.05 0.90
N LEU A 326 12.71 5.76 0.89
CA LEU A 326 13.41 5.20 -0.27
C LEU A 326 13.95 3.78 -0.02
N GLU A 327 13.97 3.32 1.24
CA GLU A 327 14.47 1.99 1.64
C GLU A 327 13.45 0.86 1.44
N ASN A 328 12.21 1.17 1.11
CA ASN A 328 11.11 0.21 0.92
C ASN A 328 10.89 -0.73 2.12
N ASP A 329 11.04 -0.22 3.35
CA ASP A 329 10.84 -0.98 4.58
C ASP A 329 9.36 -1.31 4.78
N LYS A 330 9.01 -2.61 4.79
CA LYS A 330 7.63 -3.08 4.99
C LYS A 330 7.03 -2.61 6.31
N ARG A 331 7.82 -2.46 7.39
CA ARG A 331 7.34 -2.01 8.71
C ARG A 331 6.89 -0.55 8.64
N MET A 332 7.61 0.26 7.88
CA MET A 332 7.25 1.65 7.62
C MET A 332 6.00 1.72 6.73
N LEU A 333 5.98 1.00 5.62
CA LEU A 333 4.87 1.02 4.67
C LEU A 333 3.56 0.48 5.27
N SER A 334 3.62 -0.54 6.13
CA SER A 334 2.43 -1.11 6.77
C SER A 334 1.68 -0.13 7.67
N GLN A 335 2.32 0.94 8.15
CA GLN A 335 1.67 1.99 8.93
C GLN A 335 0.71 2.86 8.10
N PHE A 336 0.76 2.74 6.77
CA PHE A 336 -0.07 3.50 5.82
C PHE A 336 -1.18 2.66 5.15
N GLN A 337 -1.49 1.48 5.69
CA GLN A 337 -2.47 0.54 5.09
C GLN A 337 -3.89 1.08 4.99
N TYR A 338 -4.26 2.02 5.83
CA TYR A 338 -5.63 2.54 5.94
C TYR A 338 -5.77 4.02 5.55
N LEU A 339 -4.78 4.59 4.85
CA LEU A 339 -4.75 5.98 4.38
C LEU A 339 -5.01 6.11 2.88
#